data_7f2ee6927a2e5e9b12c8993cfae0db4b
#
_entry.id   7f2ee6927a2e5e9b12c8993cfae0db4b
#
_cell.length_a   1.000
_cell.length_b   1.000
_cell.length_c   1.000
_cell.angle_alpha   90.00
_cell.angle_beta   90.00
_cell.angle_gamma   90.00
#
_symmetry.space_group_name_H-M   'P 1'
#
loop_
_entity.id
_entity.type
_entity.pdbx_description
1 polymer ?
#
loop_
_entity_poly.entity_id
_entity_poly.type
_entity_poly.pdbx_seq_one_letter_code
_entity_poly.pdbx_strand_id
1 'polypeptide(L)'
;MPARPVFVSYSLSDREPAFGIVARLEASGIECWIAPRDVAPGADWAAEIVEAIAAARVMVLVFSSSTNDSPQVRREVERAVHRRVAVLPFRIEEVLPSKSLEYFLSSQHWLDAFPPPLEPHYLRLSEYLRTFLSAPAAAPAAATATGTFAAPSAGTATGATGTVPALIDPAQLKRFESELAGYIGPLARHLVKRAAASAAGPESLIVMLATEIESEAERSRFINACRQFLRTGH
;
A
#
# COMPACT_ATOMS: atom_id res chain seq x y z
N MET A 1 -8.83 -17.57 -19.66
CA MET A 1 -8.56 -18.19 -18.33
C MET A 1 -9.77 -17.90 -17.47
N PRO A 2 -10.32 -18.90 -16.73
CA PRO A 2 -11.34 -18.58 -15.74
C PRO A 2 -10.79 -17.52 -14.78
N ALA A 3 -11.65 -16.57 -14.41
CA ALA A 3 -11.25 -15.47 -13.54
C ALA A 3 -10.99 -16.03 -12.14
N ARG A 4 -9.73 -16.04 -11.70
CA ARG A 4 -9.36 -16.39 -10.32
C ARG A 4 -9.46 -15.15 -9.45
N PRO A 5 -10.56 -15.00 -8.71
CA PRO A 5 -10.84 -13.75 -8.00
C PRO A 5 -9.96 -13.52 -6.78
N VAL A 6 -9.25 -14.55 -6.32
CA VAL A 6 -8.39 -14.48 -5.12
C VAL A 6 -6.93 -14.70 -5.51
N PHE A 7 -6.08 -13.73 -5.18
CA PHE A 7 -4.63 -13.87 -5.23
C PHE A 7 -4.13 -14.15 -3.81
N VAL A 8 -3.31 -15.20 -3.64
CA VAL A 8 -2.72 -15.55 -2.34
C VAL A 8 -1.24 -15.17 -2.32
N SER A 9 -0.92 -14.16 -1.50
CA SER A 9 0.44 -13.69 -1.25
C SER A 9 0.98 -14.26 0.05
N TYR A 10 2.21 -14.75 0.06
CA TYR A 10 2.82 -15.37 1.23
C TYR A 10 4.35 -15.32 1.16
N SER A 11 5.01 -15.37 2.31
CA SER A 11 6.45 -15.63 2.38
C SER A 11 6.73 -17.11 2.14
N LEU A 12 7.85 -17.44 1.52
CA LEU A 12 8.21 -18.83 1.19
C LEU A 12 8.21 -19.73 2.43
N SER A 13 8.52 -19.20 3.60
CA SER A 13 8.47 -19.91 4.88
C SER A 13 7.04 -20.32 5.29
N ASP A 14 6.03 -19.60 4.79
CA ASP A 14 4.62 -19.80 5.11
C ASP A 14 3.88 -20.64 4.05
N ARG A 15 4.65 -21.41 3.29
CA ARG A 15 4.11 -22.22 2.18
C ARG A 15 3.01 -23.18 2.62
N GLU A 16 3.24 -23.90 3.72
CA GLU A 16 2.28 -24.88 4.21
C GLU A 16 0.92 -24.26 4.56
N PRO A 17 0.82 -23.23 5.43
CA PRO A 17 -0.45 -22.56 5.69
C PRO A 17 -1.06 -21.91 4.45
N ALA A 18 -0.26 -21.35 3.53
CA ALA A 18 -0.76 -20.74 2.30
C ALA A 18 -1.44 -21.75 1.39
N PHE A 19 -0.85 -22.93 1.20
CA PHE A 19 -1.46 -24.01 0.41
C PHE A 19 -2.66 -24.63 1.12
N GLY A 20 -2.69 -24.69 2.45
CA GLY A 20 -3.85 -25.09 3.24
C GLY A 20 -5.03 -24.14 3.01
N ILE A 21 -4.79 -22.83 3.01
CA ILE A 21 -5.79 -21.82 2.66
C ILE A 21 -6.35 -22.07 1.26
N VAL A 22 -5.47 -22.20 0.26
CA VAL A 22 -5.88 -22.42 -1.14
C VAL A 22 -6.74 -23.68 -1.27
N ALA A 23 -6.29 -24.80 -0.71
CA ALA A 23 -7.03 -26.05 -0.75
C ALA A 23 -8.44 -25.89 -0.15
N ARG A 24 -8.56 -25.17 0.96
CA ARG A 24 -9.85 -24.92 1.61
C ARG A 24 -10.75 -24.00 0.81
N LEU A 25 -10.21 -22.95 0.24
CA LEU A 25 -10.96 -21.99 -0.58
C LEU A 25 -11.49 -22.66 -1.85
N GLU A 26 -10.64 -23.41 -2.55
CA GLU A 26 -11.01 -24.14 -3.77
C GLU A 26 -12.05 -25.25 -3.49
N ALA A 27 -11.91 -25.96 -2.38
CA ALA A 27 -12.95 -26.91 -1.93
C ALA A 27 -14.29 -26.23 -1.64
N SER A 28 -14.29 -24.92 -1.38
CA SER A 28 -15.48 -24.10 -1.17
C SER A 28 -15.97 -23.40 -2.46
N GLY A 29 -15.39 -23.73 -3.62
CA GLY A 29 -15.73 -23.16 -4.93
C GLY A 29 -15.15 -21.77 -5.19
N ILE A 30 -14.13 -21.33 -4.42
CA ILE A 30 -13.47 -20.06 -4.59
C ILE A 30 -12.12 -20.32 -5.27
N GLU A 31 -12.02 -19.99 -6.56
CA GLU A 31 -10.76 -20.17 -7.31
C GLU A 31 -9.68 -19.20 -6.87
N CYS A 32 -8.47 -19.75 -6.66
CA CYS A 32 -7.31 -18.99 -6.19
C CYS A 32 -6.16 -19.03 -7.20
N TRP A 33 -5.38 -17.95 -7.21
CA TRP A 33 -4.08 -17.91 -7.85
C TRP A 33 -2.98 -17.86 -6.79
N ILE A 34 -1.99 -18.74 -6.89
CA ILE A 34 -0.86 -18.83 -5.98
C ILE A 34 0.42 -19.24 -6.72
N ALA A 35 1.54 -18.52 -6.50
CA ALA A 35 2.85 -18.93 -6.98
C ALA A 35 3.43 -20.04 -6.07
N PRO A 36 4.23 -20.96 -6.62
CA PRO A 36 4.58 -21.16 -8.04
C PRO A 36 3.57 -22.00 -8.83
N ARG A 37 2.51 -22.52 -8.20
CA ARG A 37 1.58 -23.49 -8.79
C ARG A 37 0.97 -22.99 -10.12
N ASP A 38 0.62 -21.71 -10.14
CA ASP A 38 -0.18 -21.13 -11.22
C ASP A 38 0.63 -20.31 -12.22
N VAL A 39 1.95 -20.24 -12.03
CA VAL A 39 2.87 -19.65 -13.01
C VAL A 39 3.13 -20.64 -14.13
N ALA A 40 2.91 -20.23 -15.38
CA ALA A 40 3.14 -21.10 -16.53
C ALA A 40 4.64 -21.41 -16.70
N PRO A 41 4.99 -22.67 -17.06
CA PRO A 41 6.37 -23.03 -17.34
C PRO A 41 6.95 -22.17 -18.47
N GLY A 42 8.11 -21.53 -18.22
CA GLY A 42 8.78 -20.67 -19.20
C GLY A 42 8.23 -19.25 -19.34
N ALA A 43 7.19 -18.89 -18.59
CA ALA A 43 6.69 -17.53 -18.56
C ALA A 43 7.60 -16.60 -17.74
N ASP A 44 7.48 -15.29 -18.00
CA ASP A 44 8.08 -14.28 -17.14
C ASP A 44 7.36 -14.26 -15.78
N TRP A 45 8.03 -14.74 -14.76
CA TRP A 45 7.51 -14.86 -13.41
C TRP A 45 6.95 -13.53 -12.87
N ALA A 46 7.65 -12.43 -13.10
CA ALA A 46 7.24 -11.12 -12.60
C ALA A 46 6.00 -10.61 -13.34
N ALA A 47 5.93 -10.84 -14.65
CA ALA A 47 4.78 -10.46 -15.48
C ALA A 47 3.53 -11.24 -15.04
N GLU A 48 3.63 -12.55 -14.87
CA GLU A 48 2.50 -13.41 -14.42
C GLU A 48 1.93 -12.96 -13.07
N ILE A 49 2.79 -12.65 -12.09
CA ILE A 49 2.36 -12.13 -10.78
C ILE A 49 1.63 -10.80 -10.93
N VAL A 50 2.17 -9.88 -11.72
CA VAL A 50 1.57 -8.56 -11.95
C VAL A 50 0.20 -8.67 -12.59
N GLU A 51 0.05 -9.56 -13.58
CA GLU A 51 -1.23 -9.81 -14.25
C GLU A 51 -2.23 -10.50 -13.33
N ALA A 52 -1.78 -11.50 -12.55
CA ALA A 52 -2.63 -12.20 -11.60
C ALA A 52 -3.17 -11.26 -10.52
N ILE A 53 -2.31 -10.37 -9.96
CA ILE A 53 -2.75 -9.34 -9.01
C ILE A 53 -3.77 -8.40 -9.67
N ALA A 54 -3.53 -7.97 -10.89
CA ALA A 54 -4.43 -7.05 -11.60
C ALA A 54 -5.80 -7.67 -11.92
N ALA A 55 -5.85 -8.98 -12.13
CA ALA A 55 -7.08 -9.73 -12.40
C ALA A 55 -7.86 -10.13 -11.13
N ALA A 56 -7.20 -10.10 -9.97
CA ALA A 56 -7.82 -10.47 -8.71
C ALA A 56 -8.80 -9.39 -8.20
N ARG A 57 -9.83 -9.82 -7.50
CA ARG A 57 -10.73 -8.94 -6.73
C ARG A 57 -10.24 -8.69 -5.32
N VAL A 58 -9.53 -9.67 -4.78
CA VAL A 58 -8.96 -9.61 -3.43
C VAL A 58 -7.63 -10.34 -3.37
N MET A 59 -6.68 -9.77 -2.64
CA MET A 59 -5.44 -10.40 -2.25
C MET A 59 -5.59 -10.91 -0.80
N VAL A 60 -5.46 -12.19 -0.58
CA VAL A 60 -5.28 -12.78 0.76
C VAL A 60 -3.79 -12.77 1.06
N LEU A 61 -3.39 -11.98 2.04
CA LEU A 61 -2.01 -11.90 2.51
C LEU A 61 -1.84 -12.80 3.73
N VAL A 62 -1.12 -13.91 3.57
CA VAL A 62 -0.73 -14.76 4.71
C VAL A 62 0.33 -14.00 5.51
N PHE A 63 -0.07 -13.50 6.68
CA PHE A 63 0.75 -12.60 7.46
C PHE A 63 1.41 -13.28 8.66
N SER A 64 2.74 -13.21 8.70
CA SER A 64 3.63 -13.77 9.72
C SER A 64 4.84 -12.86 9.95
N SER A 65 5.73 -13.23 10.86
CA SER A 65 7.05 -12.62 11.00
C SER A 65 7.86 -12.69 9.71
N SER A 66 7.82 -13.83 9.01
CA SER A 66 8.49 -14.02 7.71
C SER A 66 7.96 -13.09 6.61
N THR A 67 6.69 -12.72 6.68
CA THR A 67 6.06 -11.78 5.74
C THR A 67 6.64 -10.38 5.89
N ASN A 68 6.92 -9.94 7.13
CA ASN A 68 7.54 -8.64 7.39
C ASN A 68 8.89 -8.46 6.70
N ASP A 69 9.65 -9.56 6.60
CA ASP A 69 11.02 -9.55 6.07
C ASP A 69 11.07 -9.89 4.57
N SER A 70 9.91 -10.13 3.94
CA SER A 70 9.85 -10.51 2.52
C SER A 70 9.74 -9.30 1.58
N PRO A 71 10.81 -8.96 0.83
CA PRO A 71 10.75 -7.90 -0.16
C PRO A 71 9.78 -8.20 -1.31
N GLN A 72 9.57 -9.49 -1.61
CA GLN A 72 8.62 -9.90 -2.63
C GLN A 72 7.19 -9.62 -2.19
N VAL A 73 6.80 -10.06 -1.01
CA VAL A 73 5.46 -9.82 -0.45
C VAL A 73 5.16 -8.32 -0.38
N ARG A 74 6.12 -7.52 0.05
CA ARG A 74 5.96 -6.06 0.09
C ARG A 74 5.64 -5.48 -1.29
N ARG A 75 6.34 -5.91 -2.35
CA ARG A 75 6.05 -5.46 -3.72
C ARG A 75 4.68 -5.92 -4.22
N GLU A 76 4.24 -7.11 -3.84
CA GLU A 76 2.92 -7.63 -4.19
C GLU A 76 1.82 -6.82 -3.51
N VAL A 77 1.95 -6.53 -2.22
CA VAL A 77 1.02 -5.68 -1.45
C VAL A 77 0.98 -4.26 -2.03
N GLU A 78 2.13 -3.65 -2.30
CA GLU A 78 2.21 -2.33 -2.94
C GLU A 78 1.48 -2.34 -4.30
N ARG A 79 1.68 -3.38 -5.10
CA ARG A 79 1.03 -3.55 -6.40
C ARG A 79 -0.48 -3.69 -6.26
N ALA A 80 -0.96 -4.50 -5.32
CA ALA A 80 -2.38 -4.69 -5.05
C ALA A 80 -3.05 -3.38 -4.65
N VAL A 81 -2.47 -2.64 -3.72
CA VAL A 81 -2.97 -1.32 -3.29
C VAL A 81 -2.98 -0.32 -4.44
N HIS A 82 -1.92 -0.27 -5.24
CA HIS A 82 -1.85 0.61 -6.41
C HIS A 82 -2.95 0.28 -7.46
N ARG A 83 -3.26 -1.00 -7.63
CA ARG A 83 -4.33 -1.49 -8.52
C ARG A 83 -5.71 -1.44 -7.90
N ARG A 84 -5.84 -0.97 -6.66
CA ARG A 84 -7.09 -0.93 -5.89
C ARG A 84 -7.71 -2.32 -5.69
N VAL A 85 -6.90 -3.34 -5.68
CA VAL A 85 -7.29 -4.69 -5.25
C VAL A 85 -7.41 -4.67 -3.74
N ALA A 86 -8.52 -5.19 -3.21
CA ALA A 86 -8.69 -5.29 -1.76
C ALA A 86 -7.61 -6.21 -1.17
N VAL A 87 -6.96 -5.77 -0.10
CA VAL A 87 -5.98 -6.60 0.62
C VAL A 87 -6.61 -7.07 1.91
N LEU A 88 -6.63 -8.38 2.14
CA LEU A 88 -7.13 -9.02 3.34
C LEU A 88 -5.98 -9.71 4.06
N PRO A 89 -5.38 -9.09 5.08
CA PRO A 89 -4.37 -9.75 5.90
C PRO A 89 -5.02 -10.88 6.71
N PHE A 90 -4.53 -12.10 6.49
CA PHE A 90 -4.85 -13.29 7.25
C PHE A 90 -3.65 -13.61 8.15
N ARG A 91 -3.72 -13.17 9.41
CA ARG A 91 -2.60 -13.17 10.33
C ARG A 91 -2.51 -14.51 11.06
N ILE A 92 -1.45 -15.28 10.78
CA ILE A 92 -1.20 -16.62 11.32
C ILE A 92 -0.30 -16.61 12.55
N GLU A 93 0.35 -15.48 12.84
CA GLU A 93 1.20 -15.27 14.02
C GLU A 93 0.81 -13.95 14.70
N GLU A 94 0.97 -13.87 16.03
CA GLU A 94 0.73 -12.65 16.78
C GLU A 94 1.89 -11.67 16.64
N VAL A 95 2.01 -11.08 15.44
CA VAL A 95 3.04 -10.10 15.09
C VAL A 95 2.42 -8.84 14.53
N LEU A 96 3.08 -7.72 14.71
CA LEU A 96 2.69 -6.44 14.12
C LEU A 96 3.41 -6.24 12.77
N PRO A 97 2.79 -5.54 11.83
CA PRO A 97 3.45 -5.21 10.57
C PRO A 97 4.65 -4.30 10.78
N SER A 98 5.69 -4.52 10.00
CA SER A 98 6.81 -3.58 9.87
C SER A 98 6.30 -2.22 9.37
N LYS A 99 7.03 -1.14 9.65
CA LYS A 99 6.62 0.22 9.23
C LYS A 99 6.28 0.33 7.74
N SER A 100 6.99 -0.41 6.89
CA SER A 100 6.76 -0.43 5.45
C SER A 100 5.45 -1.12 5.06
N LEU A 101 5.06 -2.20 5.74
CA LEU A 101 3.78 -2.88 5.52
C LEU A 101 2.63 -2.19 6.26
N GLU A 102 2.87 -1.64 7.44
CA GLU A 102 1.88 -0.87 8.21
C GLU A 102 1.24 0.23 7.37
N TYR A 103 2.04 0.93 6.57
CA TYR A 103 1.55 1.96 5.67
C TYR A 103 0.44 1.47 4.73
N PHE A 104 0.56 0.27 4.18
CA PHE A 104 -0.41 -0.31 3.26
C PHE A 104 -1.56 -1.02 3.96
N LEU A 105 -1.32 -1.51 5.18
CA LEU A 105 -2.24 -2.40 5.89
C LEU A 105 -3.02 -1.73 7.02
N SER A 106 -2.70 -0.47 7.37
CA SER A 106 -3.32 0.26 8.49
C SER A 106 -4.83 0.45 8.36
N SER A 107 -5.35 0.51 7.14
CA SER A 107 -6.79 0.70 6.87
C SER A 107 -7.51 -0.59 6.47
N GLN A 108 -6.80 -1.73 6.48
CA GLN A 108 -7.35 -3.00 6.04
C GLN A 108 -8.09 -3.73 7.18
N HIS A 109 -9.04 -4.57 6.81
CA HIS A 109 -9.68 -5.47 7.75
C HIS A 109 -8.82 -6.73 7.94
N TRP A 110 -8.44 -7.02 9.19
CA TRP A 110 -7.59 -8.14 9.53
C TRP A 110 -8.42 -9.35 9.97
N LEU A 111 -8.03 -10.53 9.54
CA LEU A 111 -8.53 -11.79 10.08
C LEU A 111 -7.43 -12.50 10.85
N ASP A 112 -7.58 -12.53 12.17
CA ASP A 112 -6.65 -13.25 13.05
C ASP A 112 -6.94 -14.75 13.01
N ALA A 113 -5.90 -15.51 12.76
CA ALA A 113 -5.89 -16.97 12.64
C ALA A 113 -4.94 -17.62 13.64
N PHE A 114 -4.89 -17.05 14.84
CA PHE A 114 -4.16 -17.62 15.96
C PHE A 114 -5.03 -17.61 17.22
N PRO A 115 -4.80 -18.46 18.23
CA PRO A 115 -3.81 -19.55 18.22
C PRO A 115 -4.21 -20.72 17.28
N PRO A 116 -3.26 -21.62 16.98
CA PRO A 116 -3.57 -22.84 16.22
C PRO A 116 -4.59 -23.71 16.97
N PRO A 117 -5.34 -24.62 16.26
CA PRO A 117 -5.16 -25.03 14.87
C PRO A 117 -5.74 -24.03 13.85
N LEU A 118 -5.20 -24.03 12.59
CA LEU A 118 -5.59 -23.07 11.56
C LEU A 118 -6.90 -23.40 10.85
N GLU A 119 -7.38 -24.66 10.89
CA GLU A 119 -8.53 -25.14 10.12
C GLU A 119 -9.84 -24.36 10.42
N PRO A 120 -10.19 -24.03 11.67
CA PRO A 120 -11.37 -23.20 11.96
C PRO A 120 -11.28 -21.80 11.34
N HIS A 121 -10.06 -21.25 11.28
CA HIS A 121 -9.82 -19.94 10.71
C HIS A 121 -9.93 -19.94 9.18
N TYR A 122 -9.55 -21.05 8.51
CA TYR A 122 -9.77 -21.22 7.07
C TYR A 122 -11.26 -21.23 6.72
N LEU A 123 -12.10 -21.79 7.58
CA LEU A 123 -13.56 -21.74 7.41
C LEU A 123 -14.08 -20.31 7.45
N ARG A 124 -13.68 -19.53 8.46
CA ARG A 124 -14.04 -18.12 8.59
C ARG A 124 -13.60 -17.30 7.38
N LEU A 125 -12.37 -17.54 6.89
CA LEU A 125 -11.86 -16.91 5.69
C LEU A 125 -12.74 -17.24 4.47
N SER A 126 -13.12 -18.51 4.28
CA SER A 126 -13.98 -18.95 3.17
C SER A 126 -15.36 -18.27 3.21
N GLU A 127 -15.97 -18.16 4.38
CA GLU A 127 -17.27 -17.50 4.58
C GLU A 127 -17.17 -15.99 4.27
N TYR A 128 -16.14 -15.34 4.79
CA TYR A 128 -15.88 -13.93 4.52
C TYR A 128 -15.69 -13.67 3.01
N LEU A 129 -14.83 -14.44 2.36
CA LEU A 129 -14.56 -14.29 0.93
C LEU A 129 -15.76 -14.59 0.06
N ARG A 130 -16.59 -15.57 0.43
CA ARG A 130 -17.85 -15.87 -0.28
C ARG A 130 -18.79 -14.65 -0.24
N THR A 131 -18.97 -14.05 0.92
CA THR A 131 -19.75 -12.83 1.08
C THR A 131 -19.16 -11.65 0.31
N PHE A 132 -17.84 -11.45 0.41
CA PHE A 132 -17.12 -10.38 -0.29
C PHE A 132 -17.24 -10.51 -1.81
N LEU A 133 -17.07 -11.72 -2.34
CA LEU A 133 -17.10 -11.98 -3.78
C LEU A 133 -18.52 -12.00 -4.36
N SER A 134 -19.55 -12.30 -3.57
CA SER A 134 -20.95 -12.22 -3.99
C SER A 134 -21.47 -10.79 -4.07
N ALA A 135 -20.85 -9.86 -3.34
CA ALA A 135 -21.17 -8.45 -3.49
C ALA A 135 -20.79 -7.98 -4.92
N PRO A 136 -21.67 -7.21 -5.61
CA PRO A 136 -21.31 -6.62 -6.89
C PRO A 136 -20.00 -5.87 -6.68
N ALA A 137 -19.04 -6.02 -7.62
CA ALA A 137 -17.78 -5.29 -7.58
C ALA A 137 -18.15 -3.81 -7.42
N ALA A 138 -17.86 -3.23 -6.26
CA ALA A 138 -18.05 -1.82 -6.06
C ALA A 138 -17.20 -1.18 -7.16
N ALA A 139 -17.86 -0.57 -8.15
CA ALA A 139 -17.18 0.32 -9.07
C ALA A 139 -16.36 1.26 -8.19
N PRO A 140 -15.11 1.60 -8.58
CA PRO A 140 -14.33 2.52 -7.80
C PRO A 140 -15.23 3.70 -7.48
N ALA A 141 -15.44 3.99 -6.20
CA ALA A 141 -16.21 5.13 -5.79
C ALA A 141 -15.52 6.34 -6.44
N ALA A 142 -16.00 6.68 -7.62
CA ALA A 142 -15.81 8.00 -8.15
C ALA A 142 -16.41 8.87 -7.07
N ALA A 143 -15.58 9.59 -6.35
CA ALA A 143 -16.01 10.69 -5.51
C ALA A 143 -16.70 11.67 -6.45
N THR A 144 -17.96 11.43 -6.72
CA THR A 144 -18.89 12.40 -7.26
C THR A 144 -19.14 13.39 -6.14
N ALA A 145 -18.17 14.25 -5.90
CA ALA A 145 -18.40 15.55 -5.29
C ALA A 145 -19.18 16.39 -6.30
N THR A 146 -20.45 16.02 -6.52
CA THR A 146 -21.42 16.95 -7.09
C THR A 146 -21.95 17.80 -5.96
N GLY A 147 -21.06 18.59 -5.36
CA GLY A 147 -21.41 19.75 -4.58
C GLY A 147 -21.55 20.91 -5.53
N THR A 148 -22.78 21.21 -5.93
CA THR A 148 -23.17 22.46 -6.54
C THR A 148 -22.88 23.56 -5.54
N PHE A 149 -21.70 24.17 -5.60
CA PHE A 149 -21.44 25.41 -4.90
C PHE A 149 -21.97 26.56 -5.74
N ALA A 150 -23.17 27.01 -5.36
CA ALA A 150 -23.63 28.36 -5.69
C ALA A 150 -22.62 29.38 -5.14
N ALA A 151 -22.14 30.27 -5.99
CA ALA A 151 -21.29 31.37 -5.62
C ALA A 151 -22.11 32.35 -4.73
N PRO A 152 -21.61 32.76 -3.59
CA PRO A 152 -22.06 34.00 -2.97
C PRO A 152 -21.10 35.14 -3.31
N SER A 153 -21.70 36.21 -3.70
CA SER A 153 -21.14 37.52 -4.00
C SER A 153 -20.27 38.11 -2.87
N ALA A 154 -19.37 38.95 -3.31
CA ALA A 154 -18.47 39.77 -2.53
C ALA A 154 -19.07 40.41 -1.25
N GLY A 155 -18.37 40.22 -0.17
CA GLY A 155 -18.54 40.92 1.08
C GLY A 155 -17.18 41.13 1.73
N THR A 156 -16.70 42.38 1.67
CA THR A 156 -15.54 42.91 2.38
C THR A 156 -15.71 42.75 3.90
N ALA A 157 -14.78 42.08 4.57
CA ALA A 157 -14.55 42.29 6.00
C ALA A 157 -13.09 42.00 6.37
N THR A 158 -12.50 42.98 6.93
CA THR A 158 -11.17 43.18 7.47
C THR A 158 -10.88 42.29 8.68
N GLY A 159 -9.68 41.72 8.73
CA GLY A 159 -8.91 41.50 9.96
C GLY A 159 -9.07 40.17 10.68
N ALA A 160 -8.05 39.34 10.54
CA ALA A 160 -7.42 38.62 11.65
C ALA A 160 -6.13 37.96 11.13
N THR A 161 -5.02 38.34 11.68
CA THR A 161 -3.67 37.78 11.52
C THR A 161 -3.64 36.32 11.96
N GLY A 162 -3.76 35.40 11.02
CA GLY A 162 -3.39 33.98 11.19
C GLY A 162 -2.10 33.75 10.41
N THR A 163 -1.06 33.35 11.09
CA THR A 163 0.25 33.01 10.55
C THR A 163 0.10 32.01 9.41
N VAL A 164 0.34 32.48 8.18
CA VAL A 164 0.37 31.62 6.99
C VAL A 164 1.62 30.74 7.11
N PRO A 165 1.54 29.39 7.00
CA PRO A 165 2.74 28.54 6.94
C PRO A 165 3.57 29.00 5.75
N ALA A 166 4.89 29.10 5.94
CA ALA A 166 5.84 29.50 4.92
C ALA A 166 5.62 28.67 3.67
N LEU A 167 5.23 29.34 2.57
CA LEU A 167 4.96 28.72 1.27
C LEU A 167 6.25 28.05 0.77
N ILE A 168 6.27 26.72 0.81
CA ILE A 168 7.31 25.94 0.14
C ILE A 168 7.04 26.03 -1.35
N ASP A 169 8.02 26.49 -2.12
CA ASP A 169 7.89 26.69 -3.56
C ASP A 169 7.48 25.35 -4.26
N PRO A 170 6.50 25.37 -5.17
CA PRO A 170 6.13 24.20 -5.94
C PRO A 170 7.30 23.53 -6.71
N ALA A 171 8.31 24.31 -7.11
CA ALA A 171 9.51 23.79 -7.72
C ALA A 171 10.36 22.97 -6.72
N GLN A 172 10.44 23.44 -5.47
CA GLN A 172 11.13 22.70 -4.40
C GLN A 172 10.40 21.39 -4.08
N LEU A 173 9.06 21.41 -4.02
CA LEU A 173 8.27 20.19 -3.79
C LEU A 173 8.52 19.13 -4.88
N LYS A 174 8.51 19.53 -6.15
CA LYS A 174 8.81 18.63 -7.28
C LYS A 174 10.24 18.08 -7.21
N ARG A 175 11.20 18.92 -6.82
CA ARG A 175 12.60 18.46 -6.69
C ARG A 175 12.74 17.46 -5.55
N PHE A 176 12.17 17.72 -4.39
CA PHE A 176 12.18 16.79 -3.26
C PHE A 176 11.44 15.48 -3.59
N GLU A 177 10.33 15.57 -4.33
CA GLU A 177 9.63 14.39 -4.85
C GLU A 177 10.53 13.55 -5.76
N SER A 178 11.23 14.19 -6.71
CA SER A 178 12.12 13.50 -7.64
C SER A 178 13.31 12.84 -6.95
N GLU A 179 13.96 13.55 -6.01
CA GLU A 179 15.07 13.00 -5.23
C GLU A 179 14.62 11.85 -4.32
N LEU A 180 13.49 12.03 -3.63
CA LEU A 180 12.95 11.00 -2.74
C LEU A 180 12.49 9.75 -3.53
N ALA A 181 11.98 9.95 -4.75
CA ALA A 181 11.54 8.84 -5.61
C ALA A 181 12.69 7.89 -6.00
N GLY A 182 13.92 8.37 -6.01
CA GLY A 182 15.10 7.52 -6.22
C GLY A 182 15.34 6.50 -5.10
N TYR A 183 14.83 6.76 -3.89
CA TYR A 183 15.01 5.91 -2.71
C TYR A 183 13.77 5.08 -2.36
N ILE A 184 12.59 5.69 -2.47
CA ILE A 184 11.33 5.07 -2.03
C ILE A 184 10.30 4.90 -3.17
N GLY A 185 10.69 5.18 -4.42
CA GLY A 185 9.83 5.00 -5.58
C GLY A 185 8.62 5.95 -5.64
N PRO A 186 7.50 5.52 -6.24
CA PRO A 186 6.33 6.38 -6.52
C PRO A 186 5.61 6.92 -5.28
N LEU A 187 5.92 6.38 -4.10
CA LEU A 187 5.38 6.87 -2.82
C LEU A 187 5.88 8.27 -2.45
N ALA A 188 7.02 8.70 -3.00
CA ALA A 188 7.61 10.00 -2.73
C ALA A 188 6.61 11.15 -2.88
N ARG A 189 5.79 11.12 -3.92
CA ARG A 189 4.78 12.16 -4.17
C ARG A 189 3.76 12.31 -3.05
N HIS A 190 3.28 11.20 -2.50
CA HIS A 190 2.30 11.22 -1.40
C HIS A 190 2.93 11.69 -0.10
N LEU A 191 4.14 11.23 0.17
CA LEU A 191 4.89 11.62 1.38
C LEU A 191 5.25 13.09 1.35
N VAL A 192 5.76 13.60 0.22
CA VAL A 192 6.07 15.04 0.06
C VAL A 192 4.82 15.87 0.26
N LYS A 193 3.69 15.51 -0.36
CA LYS A 193 2.43 16.27 -0.20
C LYS A 193 1.92 16.24 1.25
N ARG A 194 2.00 15.11 1.93
CA ARG A 194 1.58 14.96 3.33
C ARG A 194 2.50 15.75 4.27
N ALA A 195 3.81 15.59 4.12
CA ALA A 195 4.79 16.26 4.96
C ALA A 195 4.78 17.78 4.74
N ALA A 196 4.58 18.25 3.51
CA ALA A 196 4.49 19.68 3.19
C ALA A 196 3.30 20.37 3.88
N ALA A 197 2.22 19.64 4.16
CA ALA A 197 1.06 20.18 4.87
C ALA A 197 1.35 20.50 6.35
N SER A 198 2.36 19.86 6.94
CA SER A 198 2.74 20.00 8.36
C SER A 198 4.14 20.58 8.57
N ALA A 199 4.92 20.74 7.52
CA ALA A 199 6.28 21.27 7.61
C ALA A 199 6.27 22.79 7.84
N ALA A 200 7.10 23.26 8.77
CA ALA A 200 7.28 24.68 9.05
C ALA A 200 8.11 25.42 7.97
N GLY A 201 8.70 24.69 7.02
CA GLY A 201 9.52 25.23 5.94
C GLY A 201 10.31 24.13 5.21
N PRO A 202 11.09 24.49 4.17
CA PRO A 202 11.76 23.51 3.32
C PRO A 202 12.81 22.65 4.09
N GLU A 203 13.54 23.19 5.05
CA GLU A 203 14.47 22.40 5.88
C GLU A 203 13.73 21.39 6.78
N SER A 204 12.62 21.80 7.39
CA SER A 204 11.76 20.90 8.19
C SER A 204 11.19 19.78 7.32
N LEU A 205 10.78 20.10 6.10
CA LEU A 205 10.28 19.12 5.14
C LEU A 205 11.36 18.08 4.79
N ILE A 206 12.60 18.53 4.49
CA ILE A 206 13.73 17.62 4.19
C ILE A 206 13.97 16.65 5.35
N VAL A 207 13.98 17.13 6.58
CA VAL A 207 14.18 16.28 7.76
C VAL A 207 13.06 15.26 7.91
N MET A 208 11.80 15.68 7.75
CA MET A 208 10.64 14.79 7.82
C MET A 208 10.70 13.71 6.73
N LEU A 209 11.05 14.08 5.49
CA LEU A 209 11.16 13.13 4.39
C LEU A 209 12.35 12.16 4.57
N ALA A 210 13.45 12.63 5.15
CA ALA A 210 14.62 11.82 5.41
C ALA A 210 14.33 10.67 6.39
N THR A 211 13.38 10.83 7.31
CA THR A 211 12.99 9.75 8.24
C THR A 211 12.32 8.56 7.55
N GLU A 212 11.79 8.76 6.34
CA GLU A 212 11.15 7.71 5.54
C GLU A 212 12.16 6.85 4.75
N ILE A 213 13.45 7.20 4.77
CA ILE A 213 14.54 6.44 4.13
C ILE A 213 15.17 5.52 5.18
N GLU A 214 15.15 4.22 4.95
CA GLU A 214 15.61 3.21 5.91
C GLU A 214 17.13 3.26 6.12
N SER A 215 17.91 3.42 5.03
CA SER A 215 19.36 3.44 5.07
C SER A 215 19.92 4.79 5.54
N GLU A 216 20.72 4.79 6.60
CA GLU A 216 21.36 6.00 7.14
C GLU A 216 22.29 6.69 6.11
N ALA A 217 23.00 5.90 5.30
CA ALA A 217 23.85 6.42 4.24
C ALA A 217 23.01 7.09 3.13
N GLU A 218 21.88 6.51 2.75
CA GLU A 218 20.98 7.07 1.74
C GLU A 218 20.24 8.30 2.28
N ARG A 219 19.84 8.28 3.54
CA ARG A 219 19.24 9.42 4.24
C ARG A 219 20.19 10.63 4.21
N SER A 220 21.44 10.41 4.51
CA SER A 220 22.47 11.46 4.46
C SER A 220 22.68 12.02 3.04
N ARG A 221 22.65 11.15 2.03
CA ARG A 221 22.74 11.56 0.60
C ARG A 221 21.54 12.40 0.20
N PHE A 222 20.33 11.98 0.54
CA PHE A 222 19.09 12.71 0.28
C PHE A 222 19.10 14.10 0.92
N ILE A 223 19.45 14.20 2.21
CA ILE A 223 19.53 15.49 2.93
C ILE A 223 20.50 16.42 2.25
N ASN A 224 21.70 15.90 1.89
CA ASN A 224 22.74 16.70 1.24
C ASN A 224 22.30 17.20 -0.15
N ALA A 225 21.69 16.34 -0.96
CA ALA A 225 21.18 16.70 -2.29
C ALA A 225 20.09 17.79 -2.20
N CYS A 226 19.14 17.64 -1.30
CA CYS A 226 18.08 18.63 -1.10
C CYS A 226 18.61 19.97 -0.57
N ARG A 227 19.55 19.96 0.38
CA ARG A 227 20.18 21.16 0.90
C ARG A 227 21.04 21.87 -0.13
N GLN A 228 21.76 21.13 -0.97
CA GLN A 228 22.52 21.70 -2.06
C GLN A 228 21.59 22.45 -3.03
N PHE A 229 20.45 21.85 -3.38
CA PHE A 229 19.44 22.50 -4.22
C PHE A 229 18.91 23.79 -3.59
N LEU A 230 18.62 23.81 -2.28
CA LEU A 230 18.17 25.02 -1.59
C LEU A 230 19.22 26.16 -1.59
N ARG A 231 20.52 25.81 -1.62
CA ARG A 231 21.60 26.80 -1.67
C ARG A 231 21.86 27.36 -3.07
N THR A 232 21.65 26.54 -4.10
CA THR A 232 21.96 26.92 -5.49
C THR A 232 20.79 27.61 -6.18
N GLY A 233 19.59 27.50 -5.66
CA GLY A 233 18.40 28.23 -6.14
C GLY A 233 17.98 27.90 -7.57
N HIS A 234 18.46 26.80 -8.13
CA HIS A 234 18.19 26.38 -9.50
C HIS A 234 17.83 24.91 -9.54
#